data_b18626c7fa63026613c7fc3c8fae4f78
#
_entry.id   b18626c7fa63026613c7fc3c8fae4f78
#
_cell.length_a   1.000
_cell.length_b   1.000
_cell.length_c   1.000
_cell.angle_alpha   90.00
_cell.angle_beta   90.00
_cell.angle_gamma   90.00
#
_symmetry.space_group_name_H-M   'P 1'
#
loop_
_entity.id
_entity.type
_entity.pdbx_description
1 polymer ?
#
loop_
_entity_poly.entity_id
_entity_poly.type
_entity_poly.pdbx_seq_one_letter_code
_entity_poly.pdbx_strand_id
1 'polypeptide(L)'
;DLYLKYPGDRRYKVAMIDLVDKDGNLILTQTNKFRGKAYSDDRYFDDDLIAYRWGDLLLLRAEANAALNKISESLVDLNEVRARAGLEPYDGPKDKIAVEKEICDERLRELFIEQKRWFDLVRFHCGGTIDIYKEVPNLNDKPGYPLYFPINYNDMVLNDKLVQTDGYESNVER
;
A
#
# COMPACT_ATOMS: atom_id res chain seq x y z
N ASP A 1 7.81 -11.87 0.22
CA ASP A 1 6.63 -12.55 -0.39
C ASP A 1 5.33 -12.16 0.28
N LEU A 2 4.55 -11.31 -0.38
CA LEU A 2 3.37 -10.63 0.15
C LEU A 2 2.30 -11.60 0.68
N TYR A 3 2.07 -12.70 -0.02
CA TYR A 3 1.02 -13.66 0.28
C TYR A 3 1.52 -14.99 0.88
N LEU A 4 2.83 -15.25 0.91
CA LEU A 4 3.38 -16.52 1.41
C LEU A 4 3.13 -16.73 2.90
N LYS A 5 3.05 -15.64 3.68
CA LYS A 5 2.69 -15.70 5.11
C LYS A 5 1.29 -16.27 5.34
N TYR A 6 0.42 -16.20 4.32
CA TYR A 6 -0.97 -16.62 4.37
C TYR A 6 -1.34 -17.50 3.18
N PRO A 7 -0.96 -18.79 3.18
CA PRO A 7 -1.14 -19.70 2.03
C PRO A 7 -2.61 -19.92 1.64
N GLY A 8 -3.56 -19.58 2.52
CA GLY A 8 -5.00 -19.61 2.24
C GLY A 8 -5.55 -18.36 1.56
N ASP A 9 -4.74 -17.33 1.37
CA ASP A 9 -5.17 -16.05 0.80
C ASP A 9 -5.54 -16.22 -0.69
N ARG A 10 -6.84 -16.09 -0.99
CA ARG A 10 -7.37 -16.26 -2.34
C ARG A 10 -6.96 -15.15 -3.30
N ARG A 11 -6.51 -14.01 -2.78
CA ARG A 11 -6.13 -12.84 -3.58
C ARG A 11 -4.89 -13.10 -4.43
N TYR A 12 -3.97 -13.95 -3.96
CA TYR A 12 -2.80 -14.32 -4.78
C TYR A 12 -3.21 -14.81 -6.17
N LYS A 13 -4.10 -15.80 -6.22
CA LYS A 13 -4.54 -16.44 -7.48
C LYS A 13 -5.29 -15.49 -8.42
N VAL A 14 -5.81 -14.38 -7.90
CA VAL A 14 -6.55 -13.38 -8.69
C VAL A 14 -5.66 -12.21 -9.08
N ALA A 15 -4.79 -11.78 -8.16
CA ALA A 15 -3.95 -10.60 -8.35
C ALA A 15 -2.62 -10.89 -9.07
N MET A 16 -2.21 -12.15 -9.12
CA MET A 16 -0.91 -12.58 -9.66
C MET A 16 -1.10 -13.66 -10.73
N ILE A 17 -0.19 -13.69 -11.69
CA ILE A 17 -0.05 -14.76 -12.70
C ILE A 17 1.38 -15.24 -12.65
N ASP A 18 1.55 -16.51 -12.35
CA ASP A 18 2.85 -17.18 -12.43
C ASP A 18 3.07 -17.69 -13.86
N LEU A 19 4.09 -17.20 -14.51
CA LEU A 19 4.57 -17.70 -15.79
C LEU A 19 5.61 -18.78 -15.54
N VAL A 20 5.36 -19.96 -16.09
CA VAL A 20 6.24 -21.12 -15.94
C VAL A 20 6.82 -21.55 -17.28
N ASP A 21 8.00 -22.15 -17.26
CA ASP A 21 8.58 -22.77 -18.45
C ASP A 21 7.86 -24.11 -18.81
N LYS A 22 8.33 -24.74 -19.88
CA LYS A 22 7.80 -26.03 -20.35
C LYS A 22 7.96 -27.19 -19.34
N ASP A 23 8.88 -27.04 -18.40
CA ASP A 23 9.21 -28.02 -17.37
C ASP A 23 8.49 -27.70 -16.03
N GLY A 24 7.68 -26.62 -16.00
CA GLY A 24 6.89 -26.19 -14.85
C GLY A 24 7.67 -25.29 -13.85
N ASN A 25 8.89 -24.86 -14.19
CA ASN A 25 9.65 -23.98 -13.32
C ASN A 25 9.16 -22.54 -13.47
N LEU A 26 9.06 -21.80 -12.34
CA LEU A 26 8.65 -20.42 -12.33
C LEU A 26 9.69 -19.55 -13.07
N ILE A 27 9.25 -18.85 -14.12
CA ILE A 27 10.04 -17.85 -14.84
C ILE A 27 9.90 -16.50 -14.15
N LEU A 28 8.66 -16.04 -13.96
CA LEU A 28 8.35 -14.79 -13.29
C LEU A 28 6.89 -14.77 -12.83
N THR A 29 6.59 -13.91 -11.84
CA THR A 29 5.23 -13.62 -11.43
C THR A 29 4.85 -12.22 -11.91
N GLN A 30 3.73 -12.08 -12.60
CA GLN A 30 3.19 -10.82 -13.08
C GLN A 30 1.94 -10.42 -12.31
N THR A 31 1.67 -9.12 -12.24
CA THR A 31 0.38 -8.64 -11.75
C THR A 31 -0.74 -8.95 -12.74
N ASN A 32 -1.91 -9.33 -12.21
CA ASN A 32 -3.13 -9.53 -12.97
C ASN A 32 -4.19 -8.42 -12.74
N LYS A 33 -3.88 -7.44 -11.91
CA LYS A 33 -4.70 -6.24 -11.76
C LYS A 33 -4.39 -5.25 -12.90
N PHE A 34 -5.40 -4.50 -13.34
CA PHE A 34 -5.26 -3.48 -14.41
C PHE A 34 -4.62 -4.06 -15.68
N ARG A 35 -5.06 -5.22 -16.07
CA ARG A 35 -4.47 -5.95 -17.20
C ARG A 35 -4.95 -5.49 -18.56
N GLY A 36 -5.90 -4.56 -18.61
CA GLY A 36 -6.46 -4.02 -19.85
C GLY A 36 -7.16 -5.06 -20.72
N LYS A 37 -7.35 -4.71 -21.98
CA LYS A 37 -7.93 -5.58 -23.02
C LYS A 37 -6.87 -6.03 -24.00
N ALA A 38 -7.01 -7.24 -24.55
CA ALA A 38 -6.16 -7.70 -25.64
C ALA A 38 -6.40 -6.87 -26.90
N TYR A 39 -5.32 -6.46 -27.56
CA TYR A 39 -5.37 -5.71 -28.81
C TYR A 39 -4.22 -6.15 -29.72
N SER A 40 -4.53 -6.80 -30.87
CA SER A 40 -3.53 -7.40 -31.73
C SER A 40 -2.59 -8.35 -30.96
N ASP A 41 -1.30 -8.05 -30.95
CA ASP A 41 -0.21 -8.74 -30.24
C ASP A 41 0.19 -8.06 -28.92
N ASP A 42 -0.56 -7.02 -28.50
CA ASP A 42 -0.31 -6.21 -27.31
C ASP A 42 -1.58 -6.06 -26.44
N ARG A 43 -1.61 -5.11 -25.55
CA ARG A 43 -2.74 -4.82 -24.68
C ARG A 43 -3.00 -3.32 -24.60
N TYR A 44 -4.29 -2.96 -24.60
CA TYR A 44 -4.75 -1.64 -24.20
C TYR A 44 -4.98 -1.60 -22.71
N PHE A 45 -4.27 -0.73 -21.99
CA PHE A 45 -4.44 -0.48 -20.55
C PHE A 45 -5.44 0.65 -20.35
N ASP A 46 -6.72 0.36 -20.60
CA ASP A 46 -7.85 1.26 -20.49
C ASP A 46 -8.74 0.99 -19.26
N ASP A 47 -8.18 0.31 -18.27
CA ASP A 47 -8.87 0.04 -17.02
C ASP A 47 -9.07 1.33 -16.23
N ASP A 48 -10.25 1.48 -15.62
CA ASP A 48 -10.53 2.59 -14.71
C ASP A 48 -9.64 2.53 -13.46
N LEU A 49 -9.05 3.67 -13.10
CA LEU A 49 -8.28 3.78 -11.87
C LEU A 49 -9.22 3.81 -10.67
N ILE A 50 -9.06 2.86 -9.77
CA ILE A 50 -9.85 2.75 -8.55
C ILE A 50 -9.38 3.82 -7.55
N ALA A 51 -10.18 4.87 -7.35
CA ALA A 51 -9.90 5.87 -6.31
C ALA A 51 -10.16 5.30 -4.91
N TYR A 52 -11.35 4.76 -4.68
CA TYR A 52 -11.74 4.09 -3.43
C TYR A 52 -12.66 2.91 -3.73
N ARG A 53 -12.62 1.89 -2.87
CA ARG A 53 -13.53 0.75 -2.90
C ARG A 53 -13.85 0.26 -1.50
N TRP A 54 -14.85 -0.57 -1.37
CA TRP A 54 -15.39 -0.98 -0.07
C TRP A 54 -14.32 -1.54 0.89
N GLY A 55 -13.44 -2.42 0.41
CA GLY A 55 -12.35 -2.96 1.22
C GLY A 55 -11.37 -1.89 1.73
N ASP A 56 -11.09 -0.85 0.93
CA ASP A 56 -10.27 0.29 1.36
C ASP A 56 -10.97 1.06 2.48
N LEU A 57 -12.28 1.36 2.32
CA LEU A 57 -13.05 2.10 3.33
C LEU A 57 -13.15 1.33 4.64
N LEU A 58 -13.36 0.02 4.60
CA LEU A 58 -13.36 -0.82 5.80
C LEU A 58 -12.03 -0.74 6.53
N LEU A 59 -10.91 -0.88 5.82
CA LEU A 59 -9.58 -0.84 6.42
C LEU A 59 -9.21 0.58 6.91
N LEU A 60 -9.67 1.65 6.27
CA LEU A 60 -9.53 3.02 6.78
C LEU A 60 -10.34 3.21 8.08
N ARG A 61 -11.55 2.65 8.16
CA ARG A 61 -12.35 2.68 9.38
C ARG A 61 -11.73 1.84 10.49
N ALA A 62 -11.18 0.67 10.15
CA ALA A 62 -10.43 -0.15 11.09
C ALA A 62 -9.24 0.61 11.68
N GLU A 63 -8.46 1.29 10.84
CA GLU A 63 -7.33 2.14 11.24
C GLU A 63 -7.78 3.27 12.17
N ALA A 64 -8.83 4.01 11.81
CA ALA A 64 -9.36 5.08 12.63
C ALA A 64 -9.85 4.58 14.00
N ASN A 65 -10.51 3.43 14.04
CA ASN A 65 -10.93 2.80 15.28
C ASN A 65 -9.74 2.37 16.15
N ALA A 66 -8.69 1.77 15.54
CA ALA A 66 -7.47 1.40 16.26
C ALA A 66 -6.77 2.65 16.84
N ALA A 67 -6.65 3.72 16.05
CA ALA A 67 -6.08 4.99 16.50
C ALA A 67 -6.82 5.58 17.70
N LEU A 68 -8.15 5.42 17.74
CA LEU A 68 -9.02 5.81 18.87
C LEU A 68 -9.05 4.78 20.02
N ASN A 69 -8.21 3.75 19.97
CA ASN A 69 -8.17 2.62 20.92
C ASN A 69 -9.48 1.82 21.01
N LYS A 70 -10.31 1.85 19.96
CA LYS A 70 -11.52 1.04 19.78
C LYS A 70 -11.17 -0.26 19.09
N ILE A 71 -10.39 -1.09 19.78
CA ILE A 71 -9.77 -2.28 19.18
C ILE A 71 -10.82 -3.30 18.71
N SER A 72 -11.89 -3.51 19.47
CA SER A 72 -12.94 -4.45 19.10
C SER A 72 -13.63 -4.07 17.79
N GLU A 73 -13.97 -2.79 17.61
CA GLU A 73 -14.58 -2.26 16.38
C GLU A 73 -13.61 -2.30 15.21
N SER A 74 -12.34 -2.02 15.47
CA SER A 74 -11.29 -2.15 14.47
C SER A 74 -11.16 -3.57 13.91
N LEU A 75 -11.19 -4.56 14.79
CA LEU A 75 -11.10 -5.98 14.44
C LEU A 75 -12.32 -6.48 13.66
N VAL A 76 -13.51 -5.90 13.84
CA VAL A 76 -14.68 -6.25 13.05
C VAL A 76 -14.41 -5.95 11.56
N ASP A 77 -13.96 -4.76 11.24
CA ASP A 77 -13.70 -4.35 9.86
C ASP A 77 -12.51 -5.09 9.24
N LEU A 78 -11.43 -5.25 9.99
CA LEU A 78 -10.27 -6.02 9.56
C LEU A 78 -10.66 -7.45 9.21
N ASN A 79 -11.44 -8.12 10.08
CA ASN A 79 -11.84 -9.50 9.90
C ASN A 79 -12.87 -9.67 8.77
N GLU A 80 -13.69 -8.67 8.47
CA GLU A 80 -14.57 -8.70 7.30
C GLU A 80 -13.76 -8.80 6.01
N VAL A 81 -12.70 -7.98 5.88
CA VAL A 81 -11.80 -8.04 4.72
C VAL A 81 -11.05 -9.38 4.65
N ARG A 82 -10.54 -9.86 5.78
CA ARG A 82 -9.83 -11.14 5.88
C ARG A 82 -10.73 -12.32 5.49
N ALA A 83 -11.96 -12.36 6.00
CA ALA A 83 -12.92 -13.42 5.69
C ALA A 83 -13.24 -13.48 4.19
N ARG A 84 -13.42 -12.34 3.52
CA ARG A 84 -13.62 -12.28 2.07
C ARG A 84 -12.40 -12.82 1.32
N ALA A 85 -11.20 -12.57 1.82
CA ALA A 85 -9.95 -13.10 1.26
C ALA A 85 -9.75 -14.60 1.54
N GLY A 86 -10.59 -15.23 2.37
CA GLY A 86 -10.49 -16.63 2.76
C GLY A 86 -9.52 -16.88 3.91
N LEU A 87 -9.22 -15.83 4.68
CA LEU A 87 -8.36 -15.90 5.86
C LEU A 87 -9.18 -16.02 7.13
N GLU A 88 -8.59 -16.70 8.13
CA GLU A 88 -9.12 -16.72 9.48
C GLU A 88 -9.09 -15.32 10.13
N PRO A 89 -9.96 -15.06 11.10
CA PRO A 89 -9.88 -13.83 11.88
C PRO A 89 -8.49 -13.62 12.47
N TYR A 90 -8.13 -12.35 12.65
CA TYR A 90 -6.87 -12.00 13.30
C TYR A 90 -6.81 -12.53 14.73
N ASP A 91 -5.80 -13.31 15.03
CA ASP A 91 -5.57 -13.99 16.31
C ASP A 91 -4.32 -13.51 17.06
N GLY A 92 -3.63 -12.50 16.50
CA GLY A 92 -2.44 -11.89 17.10
C GLY A 92 -2.74 -10.99 18.32
N PRO A 93 -1.70 -10.32 18.86
CA PRO A 93 -1.85 -9.39 19.97
C PRO A 93 -2.87 -8.29 19.68
N LYS A 94 -3.67 -7.94 20.71
CA LYS A 94 -4.78 -6.99 20.58
C LYS A 94 -4.46 -5.62 21.20
N ASP A 95 -3.19 -5.29 21.34
CA ASP A 95 -2.78 -3.93 21.63
C ASP A 95 -2.85 -3.05 20.35
N LYS A 96 -2.93 -1.74 20.54
CA LYS A 96 -3.10 -0.76 19.47
C LYS A 96 -2.05 -0.94 18.38
N ILE A 97 -0.78 -1.00 18.74
CA ILE A 97 0.33 -1.04 17.78
C ILE A 97 0.31 -2.33 16.95
N ALA A 98 0.04 -3.48 17.59
CA ALA A 98 -0.05 -4.76 16.89
C ALA A 98 -1.21 -4.78 15.89
N VAL A 99 -2.38 -4.26 16.29
CA VAL A 99 -3.55 -4.19 15.40
C VAL A 99 -3.32 -3.20 14.25
N GLU A 100 -2.75 -2.04 14.50
CA GLU A 100 -2.39 -1.07 13.45
C GLU A 100 -1.38 -1.66 12.46
N LYS A 101 -0.38 -2.42 12.91
CA LYS A 101 0.57 -3.12 12.02
C LYS A 101 -0.13 -4.15 11.14
N GLU A 102 -1.02 -4.96 11.72
CA GLU A 102 -1.78 -5.93 10.91
C GLU A 102 -2.68 -5.23 9.90
N ILE A 103 -3.33 -4.11 10.26
CA ILE A 103 -4.10 -3.31 9.32
C ILE A 103 -3.22 -2.79 8.18
N CYS A 104 -2.03 -2.29 8.49
CA CYS A 104 -1.07 -1.82 7.49
C CYS A 104 -0.65 -2.94 6.51
N ASP A 105 -0.44 -4.15 7.02
CA ASP A 105 -0.12 -5.33 6.23
C ASP A 105 -1.33 -5.85 5.43
N GLU A 106 -2.53 -5.82 6.02
CA GLU A 106 -3.76 -6.18 5.32
C GLU A 106 -4.07 -5.21 4.18
N ARG A 107 -3.85 -3.91 4.38
CA ARG A 107 -3.96 -2.89 3.33
C ARG A 107 -2.99 -3.16 2.17
N LEU A 108 -1.75 -3.57 2.47
CA LEU A 108 -0.79 -3.95 1.43
C LEU A 108 -1.30 -5.13 0.57
N ARG A 109 -1.87 -6.17 1.20
CA ARG A 109 -2.42 -7.33 0.49
C ARG A 109 -3.69 -6.99 -0.29
N GLU A 110 -4.59 -6.24 0.34
CA GLU A 110 -5.88 -5.87 -0.24
C GLU A 110 -5.74 -4.89 -1.40
N LEU A 111 -4.91 -3.86 -1.22
CA LEU A 111 -4.77 -2.74 -2.15
C LEU A 111 -3.49 -2.84 -3.01
N PHE A 112 -2.97 -4.06 -3.15
CA PHE A 112 -1.79 -4.32 -3.97
C PHE A 112 -1.93 -3.71 -5.37
N ILE A 113 -0.94 -2.91 -5.79
CA ILE A 113 -0.90 -2.16 -7.08
C ILE A 113 -1.98 -1.06 -7.22
N GLU A 114 -2.75 -0.74 -6.18
CA GLU A 114 -3.72 0.36 -6.21
C GLU A 114 -3.12 1.71 -5.77
N GLN A 115 -1.79 1.85 -5.80
CA GLN A 115 -1.02 3.08 -5.51
C GLN A 115 -1.25 3.67 -4.11
N LYS A 116 -1.67 2.83 -3.12
CA LYS A 116 -1.97 3.28 -1.76
C LYS A 116 -0.76 3.14 -0.82
N ARG A 117 0.16 2.18 -1.08
CA ARG A 117 1.17 1.75 -0.12
C ARG A 117 2.03 2.86 0.44
N TRP A 118 2.49 3.81 -0.40
CA TRP A 118 3.33 4.91 0.07
C TRP A 118 2.60 5.79 1.09
N PHE A 119 1.38 6.16 0.80
CA PHE A 119 0.55 6.99 1.68
C PHE A 119 0.22 6.26 2.99
N ASP A 120 -0.01 4.95 2.94
CA ASP A 120 -0.20 4.13 4.13
C ASP A 120 1.05 4.14 4.99
N LEU A 121 2.23 3.87 4.42
CA LEU A 121 3.50 3.85 5.17
C LEU A 121 3.82 5.20 5.82
N VAL A 122 3.63 6.30 5.10
CA VAL A 122 3.84 7.65 5.65
C VAL A 122 2.88 7.90 6.82
N ARG A 123 1.60 7.56 6.67
CA ARG A 123 0.58 7.78 7.70
C ARG A 123 0.85 6.95 8.97
N PHE A 124 1.17 5.66 8.83
CA PHE A 124 1.51 4.79 9.96
C PHE A 124 2.85 5.17 10.60
N HIS A 125 3.81 5.69 9.83
CA HIS A 125 5.05 6.25 10.38
C HIS A 125 4.78 7.50 11.21
N CYS A 126 4.02 8.46 10.68
CA CYS A 126 3.63 9.68 11.41
C CYS A 126 2.80 9.36 12.66
N GLY A 127 2.02 8.28 12.64
CA GLY A 127 1.28 7.75 13.78
C GLY A 127 2.15 7.02 14.82
N GLY A 128 3.41 6.77 14.53
CA GLY A 128 4.35 6.07 15.41
C GLY A 128 4.19 4.55 15.44
N THR A 129 3.40 3.98 14.53
CA THR A 129 3.15 2.53 14.45
C THR A 129 4.30 1.77 13.82
N ILE A 130 4.91 2.34 12.79
CA ILE A 130 6.05 1.76 12.07
C ILE A 130 7.18 2.78 11.92
N ASP A 131 8.35 2.29 11.56
CA ASP A 131 9.48 3.13 11.13
C ASP A 131 9.67 2.92 9.62
N ILE A 132 9.21 3.86 8.79
CA ILE A 132 9.26 3.76 7.33
C ILE A 132 10.68 3.57 6.81
N TYR A 133 11.69 4.13 7.50
CA TYR A 133 13.09 4.01 7.12
C TYR A 133 13.65 2.59 7.34
N LYS A 134 12.96 1.76 8.13
CA LYS A 134 13.27 0.33 8.28
C LYS A 134 12.40 -0.56 7.39
N GLU A 135 11.17 -0.11 7.11
CA GLU A 135 10.23 -0.89 6.28
C GLU A 135 10.56 -0.82 4.79
N VAL A 136 11.17 0.28 4.33
CA VAL A 136 11.48 0.50 2.90
C VAL A 136 12.98 0.34 2.68
N PRO A 137 13.44 -0.73 2.00
CA PRO A 137 14.87 -1.02 1.85
C PRO A 137 15.69 0.13 1.28
N ASN A 138 15.14 0.89 0.35
CA ASN A 138 15.83 2.04 -0.28
C ASN A 138 15.97 3.26 0.66
N LEU A 139 15.33 3.24 1.83
CA LEU A 139 15.41 4.28 2.84
C LEU A 139 16.27 3.89 4.05
N ASN A 140 16.71 2.63 4.16
CA ASN A 140 17.39 2.12 5.35
C ASN A 140 18.64 2.93 5.75
N ASP A 141 19.37 3.46 4.78
CA ASP A 141 20.58 4.26 5.01
C ASP A 141 20.32 5.78 4.95
N LYS A 142 19.06 6.20 4.95
CA LYS A 142 18.67 7.60 4.74
C LYS A 142 17.67 8.09 5.79
N PRO A 143 17.98 7.98 7.10
CA PRO A 143 17.07 8.47 8.13
C PRO A 143 16.86 9.99 7.96
N GLY A 144 15.60 10.42 8.00
CA GLY A 144 15.23 11.83 7.77
C GLY A 144 15.13 12.23 6.30
N TYR A 145 15.27 11.29 5.34
CA TYR A 145 14.98 11.60 3.94
C TYR A 145 13.52 12.06 3.78
N PRO A 146 13.25 13.10 2.97
CA PRO A 146 11.90 13.63 2.81
C PRO A 146 10.89 12.58 2.35
N LEU A 147 9.76 12.50 3.03
CA LEU A 147 8.69 11.54 2.71
C LEU A 147 7.61 12.14 1.80
N TYR A 148 7.62 13.45 1.60
CA TYR A 148 6.72 14.19 0.73
C TYR A 148 7.45 14.57 -0.55
N PHE A 149 6.72 14.63 -1.67
CA PHE A 149 7.30 15.01 -2.95
C PHE A 149 7.67 16.51 -2.97
N PRO A 150 8.71 16.89 -3.73
CA PRO A 150 9.02 18.30 -3.94
C PRO A 150 7.93 18.97 -4.78
N ILE A 151 7.75 20.27 -4.56
CA ILE A 151 6.95 21.11 -5.46
C ILE A 151 7.71 21.25 -6.77
N ASN A 152 6.99 21.11 -7.90
CA ASN A 152 7.60 21.23 -9.21
C ASN A 152 8.23 22.63 -9.40
N TYR A 153 9.43 22.65 -10.00
CA TYR A 153 10.15 23.89 -10.26
C TYR A 153 9.32 24.93 -11.04
N ASN A 154 8.61 24.50 -12.09
CA ASN A 154 7.81 25.41 -12.89
C ASN A 154 6.67 26.05 -12.09
N ASP A 155 6.08 25.35 -11.15
CA ASP A 155 5.03 25.87 -10.29
C ASP A 155 5.60 26.92 -9.33
N MET A 156 6.81 26.69 -8.80
CA MET A 156 7.51 27.63 -7.94
C MET A 156 7.93 28.90 -8.68
N VAL A 157 8.33 28.80 -9.95
CA VAL A 157 8.64 29.96 -10.79
C VAL A 157 7.41 30.82 -11.05
N LEU A 158 6.25 30.21 -11.22
CA LEU A 158 4.98 30.89 -11.48
C LEU A 158 4.34 31.51 -10.23
N ASN A 159 4.73 31.05 -9.04
CA ASN A 159 4.15 31.52 -7.78
C ASN A 159 5.23 31.67 -6.70
N ASP A 160 5.65 32.90 -6.48
CA ASP A 160 6.69 33.29 -5.50
C ASP A 160 6.29 33.07 -4.02
N LYS A 161 5.03 32.74 -3.75
CA LYS A 161 4.53 32.41 -2.41
C LYS A 161 4.68 30.93 -2.06
N LEU A 162 5.02 30.07 -3.03
CA LEU A 162 5.27 28.65 -2.75
C LEU A 162 6.60 28.49 -2.03
N VAL A 163 6.57 27.70 -0.97
CA VAL A 163 7.75 27.28 -0.23
C VAL A 163 8.01 25.82 -0.54
N GLN A 164 9.25 25.47 -0.89
CA GLN A 164 9.62 24.10 -1.22
C GLN A 164 9.40 23.19 -0.01
N THR A 165 9.04 21.96 -0.29
CA THR A 165 8.94 20.91 0.72
C THR A 165 10.28 20.75 1.45
N ASP A 166 10.23 20.66 2.78
CA ASP A 166 11.42 20.50 3.63
C ASP A 166 12.29 19.33 3.15
N GLY A 167 13.60 19.53 3.15
CA GLY A 167 14.59 18.54 2.71
C GLY A 167 14.91 18.59 1.22
N TYR A 168 14.25 19.45 0.44
CA TYR A 168 14.61 19.72 -0.95
C TYR A 168 15.16 21.15 -1.09
N GLU A 169 16.24 21.29 -1.86
CA GLU A 169 16.76 22.61 -2.18
C GLU A 169 15.78 23.38 -3.06
N SER A 170 15.60 24.66 -2.78
CA SER A 170 14.90 25.55 -3.69
C SER A 170 15.86 25.91 -4.82
N ASN A 171 15.90 25.10 -5.88
CA ASN A 171 16.73 25.38 -7.07
C ASN A 171 16.18 26.56 -7.90
N VAL A 172 15.56 27.52 -7.25
CA VAL A 172 15.21 28.81 -7.88
C VAL A 172 16.41 29.71 -7.66
N GLU A 173 17.43 29.59 -8.52
CA GLU A 173 18.37 30.69 -8.69
C GLU A 173 17.55 31.92 -9.12
N ARG A 174 17.49 32.93 -8.27
CA ARG A 174 16.82 34.18 -8.54
C ARG A 174 17.70 35.07 -9.44
#